data_226e8815d196ff322ae9d4d623bfbbd5
#
_entry.id   226e8815d196ff322ae9d4d623bfbbd5
#
_cell.length_a   1.000
_cell.length_b   1.000
_cell.length_c   1.000
_cell.angle_alpha   90.00
_cell.angle_beta   90.00
_cell.angle_gamma   90.00
#
_symmetry.space_group_name_H-M   'P 1'
#
loop_
_entity.id
_entity.type
_entity.pdbx_description
1 polymer ?
#
loop_
_entity_poly.entity_id
_entity_poly.type
_entity_poly.pdbx_seq_one_letter_code
_entity_poly.pdbx_strand_id
1 'polypeptide(L)'
;MKEKQTFHVNGYLALIVLIALMIGGGYLFYDGIVRNAVWELVISVVLWIIATLFISSLTIVQPNQAKAILFFGQYLGTIKDNGLFVTVPLTQKINVSLKVRNFNSSLLKVNDSDGNPIEISAVVVFRVVDTAKALFDVDYYQDFVEIQSETAIRHIATQYPYDTFNDDDLTLRGNTNEVSEELAQELQERLAVAGVEVIETRLNHLAYATEIASAMLQRQQAKAILSARQIIVEGAVSMTQMALEQIEDGQDINFTDDRKVQLINNLLVSIITDKGTQPVINTGDVKEKAV
;
A
#
# COMPACT_ATOMS: atom_id res chain seq x y z
N MET A 1 6.86 24.69 -0.52
CA MET A 1 7.13 25.65 0.61
C MET A 1 7.82 24.90 1.74
N LYS A 2 8.74 25.51 2.55
CA LYS A 2 9.35 24.79 3.70
C LYS A 2 8.53 25.03 4.95
N GLU A 3 8.19 23.96 5.67
CA GLU A 3 7.51 24.05 6.96
C GLU A 3 8.40 24.79 7.97
N LYS A 4 7.80 25.70 8.72
CA LYS A 4 8.45 26.44 9.81
C LYS A 4 7.64 26.24 11.10
N GLN A 5 8.32 26.09 12.21
CA GLN A 5 7.63 26.14 13.51
C GLN A 5 7.28 27.60 13.84
N THR A 6 6.05 27.81 14.23
CA THR A 6 5.61 29.14 14.68
C THR A 6 6.01 29.34 16.15
N PHE A 7 6.32 30.61 16.49
CA PHE A 7 6.48 31.00 17.89
C PHE A 7 5.16 30.78 18.64
N HIS A 8 5.22 30.00 19.69
CA HIS A 8 4.06 29.72 20.56
C HIS A 8 4.52 29.68 22.02
N VAL A 9 3.66 30.17 22.89
CA VAL A 9 3.88 30.21 24.34
C VAL A 9 2.79 29.39 25.02
N ASN A 10 3.10 28.87 26.20
CA ASN A 10 2.14 28.10 27.00
C ASN A 10 0.88 28.90 27.24
N GLY A 11 -0.27 28.41 26.79
CA GLY A 11 -1.54 29.09 26.83
C GLY A 11 -2.18 29.14 28.23
N TYR A 12 -1.76 28.28 29.17
CA TYR A 12 -2.30 28.29 30.53
C TYR A 12 -1.93 29.57 31.28
N LEU A 13 -0.68 30.04 31.14
CA LEU A 13 -0.26 31.33 31.72
C LEU A 13 -1.04 32.49 31.11
N ALA A 14 -1.25 32.47 29.81
CA ALA A 14 -2.01 33.51 29.13
C ALA A 14 -3.48 33.52 29.54
N LEU A 15 -4.06 32.37 29.83
CA LEU A 15 -5.42 32.25 30.33
C LEU A 15 -5.57 32.90 31.71
N ILE A 16 -4.58 32.72 32.59
CA ILE A 16 -4.54 33.40 33.91
C ILE A 16 -4.47 34.92 33.73
N VAL A 17 -3.58 35.39 32.84
CA VAL A 17 -3.44 36.82 32.54
C VAL A 17 -4.74 37.40 31.97
N LEU A 18 -5.39 36.67 31.08
CA LEU A 18 -6.66 37.06 30.48
C LEU A 18 -7.77 37.21 31.55
N ILE A 19 -7.88 36.23 32.45
CA ILE A 19 -8.85 36.31 33.59
C ILE A 19 -8.53 37.51 34.46
N ALA A 20 -7.26 37.77 34.78
CA ALA A 20 -6.88 38.91 35.58
C ALA A 20 -7.22 40.24 34.88
N LEU A 21 -7.00 40.34 33.56
CA LEU A 21 -7.41 41.53 32.77
C LEU A 21 -8.91 41.75 32.74
N MET A 22 -9.70 40.68 32.62
CA MET A 22 -11.15 40.75 32.63
C MET A 22 -11.69 41.22 33.99
N ILE A 23 -11.18 40.64 35.07
CA ILE A 23 -11.57 41.03 36.46
C ILE A 23 -11.11 42.44 36.75
N GLY A 24 -9.87 42.82 36.45
CA GLY A 24 -9.34 44.15 36.64
C GLY A 24 -10.11 45.24 35.86
N GLY A 25 -10.43 44.95 34.58
CA GLY A 25 -11.25 45.81 33.75
C GLY A 25 -12.67 45.98 34.32
N GLY A 26 -13.29 44.90 34.82
CA GLY A 26 -14.61 44.96 35.48
C GLY A 26 -14.59 45.78 36.75
N TYR A 27 -13.55 45.64 37.58
CA TYR A 27 -13.39 46.43 38.79
C TYR A 27 -13.24 47.93 38.49
N LEU A 28 -12.35 48.30 37.55
CA LEU A 28 -12.16 49.69 37.13
C LEU A 28 -13.43 50.30 36.50
N PHE A 29 -14.18 49.50 35.76
CA PHE A 29 -15.46 49.94 35.19
C PHE A 29 -16.48 50.27 36.29
N TYR A 30 -16.60 49.39 37.30
CA TYR A 30 -17.49 49.62 38.44
C TYR A 30 -17.09 50.85 39.25
N ASP A 31 -15.79 51.01 39.59
CA ASP A 31 -15.26 52.12 40.37
C ASP A 31 -15.40 53.45 39.61
N GLY A 32 -15.16 53.45 38.29
CA GLY A 32 -15.36 54.61 37.42
C GLY A 32 -16.82 55.10 37.35
N ILE A 33 -17.80 54.20 37.41
CA ILE A 33 -19.22 54.58 37.50
C ILE A 33 -19.53 55.20 38.87
N VAL A 34 -19.08 54.59 39.98
CA VAL A 34 -19.34 55.03 41.33
C VAL A 34 -18.71 56.41 41.62
N ARG A 35 -17.49 56.63 41.11
CA ARG A 35 -16.74 57.88 41.33
C ARG A 35 -16.94 58.93 40.27
N ASN A 36 -17.74 58.63 39.20
CA ASN A 36 -17.86 59.48 38.01
C ASN A 36 -16.51 59.83 37.36
N ALA A 37 -15.54 58.93 37.47
CA ALA A 37 -14.19 59.11 36.94
C ALA A 37 -14.13 58.62 35.50
N VAL A 38 -14.27 59.53 34.52
CA VAL A 38 -14.27 59.22 33.07
C VAL A 38 -12.97 58.50 32.65
N TRP A 39 -11.86 58.81 33.29
CA TRP A 39 -10.55 58.19 32.97
C TRP A 39 -10.50 56.69 33.28
N GLU A 40 -11.11 56.24 34.35
CA GLU A 40 -11.21 54.85 34.75
C GLU A 40 -12.08 54.06 33.80
N LEU A 41 -13.17 54.66 33.31
CA LEU A 41 -14.03 54.08 32.29
C LEU A 41 -13.28 53.88 30.97
N VAL A 42 -12.47 54.86 30.54
CA VAL A 42 -11.65 54.72 29.31
C VAL A 42 -10.63 53.62 29.45
N ILE A 43 -9.93 53.52 30.60
CA ILE A 43 -8.95 52.46 30.85
C ILE A 43 -9.63 51.07 30.83
N SER A 44 -10.81 50.92 31.44
CA SER A 44 -11.53 49.65 31.45
C SER A 44 -11.92 49.18 30.06
N VAL A 45 -12.36 50.07 29.18
CA VAL A 45 -12.67 49.77 27.77
C VAL A 45 -11.43 49.34 27.03
N VAL A 46 -10.29 50.03 27.23
CA VAL A 46 -9.00 49.64 26.59
C VAL A 46 -8.57 48.26 27.06
N LEU A 47 -8.68 47.93 28.37
CA LEU A 47 -8.37 46.60 28.89
C LEU A 47 -9.26 45.52 28.27
N TRP A 48 -10.53 45.77 28.04
CA TRP A 48 -11.42 44.82 27.40
C TRP A 48 -11.09 44.62 25.91
N ILE A 49 -10.69 45.66 25.20
CA ILE A 49 -10.21 45.53 23.82
C ILE A 49 -8.94 44.66 23.79
N ILE A 50 -7.98 44.91 24.70
CA ILE A 50 -6.77 44.07 24.82
C ILE A 50 -7.15 42.63 25.16
N ALA A 51 -8.05 42.39 26.10
CA ALA A 51 -8.51 41.06 26.46
C ALA A 51 -9.15 40.32 25.25
N THR A 52 -9.95 41.01 24.44
CA THR A 52 -10.56 40.45 23.23
C THR A 52 -9.51 40.03 22.19
N LEU A 53 -8.47 40.84 22.01
CA LEU A 53 -7.33 40.49 21.15
C LEU A 53 -6.58 39.25 21.67
N PHE A 54 -6.42 39.15 23.01
CA PHE A 54 -5.79 37.97 23.63
C PHE A 54 -6.65 36.71 23.44
N ILE A 55 -7.96 36.78 23.49
CA ILE A 55 -8.86 35.64 23.22
C ILE A 55 -8.62 35.13 21.78
N SER A 56 -8.49 36.04 20.80
CA SER A 56 -8.21 35.67 19.41
C SER A 56 -6.88 34.95 19.24
N SER A 57 -5.90 35.17 20.12
CA SER A 57 -4.58 34.55 20.07
C SER A 57 -4.56 33.11 20.60
N LEU A 58 -5.56 32.69 21.40
CA LEU A 58 -5.62 31.35 21.97
C LEU A 58 -5.84 30.29 20.87
N THR A 59 -5.06 29.21 20.95
CA THR A 59 -5.09 28.11 19.99
C THR A 59 -5.01 26.78 20.72
N ILE A 60 -6.03 25.93 20.53
CA ILE A 60 -6.05 24.57 21.07
C ILE A 60 -5.65 23.62 19.95
N VAL A 61 -4.60 22.82 20.13
CA VAL A 61 -4.15 21.80 19.19
C VAL A 61 -4.42 20.43 19.78
N GLN A 62 -5.17 19.61 19.05
CA GLN A 62 -5.49 18.24 19.48
C GLN A 62 -4.35 17.26 19.12
N PRO A 63 -4.26 16.10 19.79
CA PRO A 63 -3.31 15.07 19.42
C PRO A 63 -3.49 14.61 17.97
N ASN A 64 -2.37 14.39 17.27
CA ASN A 64 -2.32 14.03 15.84
C ASN A 64 -3.04 15.04 14.92
N GLN A 65 -3.01 16.32 15.30
CA GLN A 65 -3.40 17.45 14.46
C GLN A 65 -2.30 18.49 14.47
N ALA A 66 -2.22 19.22 13.37
CA ALA A 66 -1.38 20.39 13.25
C ALA A 66 -2.24 21.60 12.92
N LYS A 67 -1.82 22.78 13.36
CA LYS A 67 -2.45 24.04 12.99
C LYS A 67 -1.46 24.93 12.25
N ALA A 68 -1.77 25.20 10.98
CA ALA A 68 -1.07 26.21 10.20
C ALA A 68 -1.62 27.60 10.55
N ILE A 69 -0.72 28.52 10.85
CA ILE A 69 -1.04 29.89 11.27
C ILE A 69 -0.74 30.83 10.11
N LEU A 70 -1.77 31.56 9.68
CA LEU A 70 -1.67 32.60 8.65
C LEU A 70 -1.98 33.95 9.26
N PHE A 71 -1.16 34.94 8.95
CA PHE A 71 -1.37 36.33 9.32
C PHE A 71 -1.55 37.15 8.05
N PHE A 72 -2.75 37.67 7.85
CA PHE A 72 -3.15 38.42 6.64
C PHE A 72 -2.70 37.77 5.32
N GLY A 73 -2.89 36.43 5.21
CA GLY A 73 -2.50 35.65 4.02
C GLY A 73 -1.03 35.20 4.00
N GLN A 74 -0.19 35.65 4.91
CA GLN A 74 1.21 35.20 5.02
C GLN A 74 1.30 33.99 5.97
N TYR A 75 1.93 32.91 5.52
CA TYR A 75 2.20 31.75 6.36
C TYR A 75 3.32 32.04 7.36
N LEU A 76 2.98 32.02 8.66
CA LEU A 76 3.92 32.22 9.76
C LEU A 76 4.61 30.93 10.20
N GLY A 77 3.88 29.82 10.16
CA GLY A 77 4.39 28.51 10.58
C GLY A 77 3.27 27.58 11.05
N THR A 78 3.65 26.38 11.49
CA THR A 78 2.75 25.33 11.97
C THR A 78 3.08 24.94 13.41
N ILE A 79 2.04 24.62 14.19
CA ILE A 79 2.15 24.04 15.53
C ILE A 79 1.68 22.59 15.42
N LYS A 80 2.58 21.67 15.79
CA LYS A 80 2.31 20.22 15.84
C LYS A 80 2.13 19.69 17.27
N ASP A 81 2.65 20.44 18.24
CA ASP A 81 2.55 20.07 19.65
C ASP A 81 1.10 20.18 20.11
N ASN A 82 0.63 19.20 20.87
CA ASN A 82 -0.72 19.19 21.42
C ASN A 82 -0.78 20.00 22.71
N GLY A 83 -1.85 20.76 22.85
CA GLY A 83 -2.07 21.58 24.03
C GLY A 83 -2.75 22.92 23.74
N LEU A 84 -2.76 23.78 24.77
CA LEU A 84 -3.22 25.16 24.66
C LEU A 84 -2.03 26.10 24.48
N PHE A 85 -2.04 26.86 23.39
CA PHE A 85 -0.97 27.79 23.05
C PHE A 85 -1.51 29.18 22.74
N VAL A 86 -0.64 30.16 22.91
CA VAL A 86 -0.85 31.53 22.44
C VAL A 86 -0.04 31.76 21.19
N THR A 87 -0.72 32.26 20.17
CA THR A 87 -0.13 32.62 18.88
C THR A 87 -0.30 34.13 18.64
N VAL A 88 0.18 34.61 17.52
CA VAL A 88 -0.07 36.01 17.12
C VAL A 88 -1.58 36.25 17.04
N PRO A 89 -2.11 37.33 17.59
CA PRO A 89 -3.55 37.68 17.49
C PRO A 89 -3.90 37.99 16.02
N LEU A 90 -5.20 37.90 15.70
CA LEU A 90 -5.75 38.17 14.35
C LEU A 90 -5.22 37.24 13.27
N THR A 91 -4.81 36.00 13.63
CA THR A 91 -4.37 35.00 12.70
C THR A 91 -5.50 34.04 12.32
N GLN A 92 -5.51 33.63 11.06
CA GLN A 92 -6.31 32.52 10.58
C GLN A 92 -5.61 31.20 10.91
N LYS A 93 -6.34 30.22 11.40
CA LYS A 93 -5.83 28.94 11.87
C LYS A 93 -6.46 27.81 11.02
N ILE A 94 -5.65 27.09 10.24
CA ILE A 94 -6.11 25.98 9.40
C ILE A 94 -5.69 24.67 10.05
N ASN A 95 -6.66 23.77 10.26
CA ASN A 95 -6.40 22.46 10.85
C ASN A 95 -5.99 21.45 9.79
N VAL A 96 -4.92 20.70 10.04
CA VAL A 96 -4.49 19.57 9.22
C VAL A 96 -4.40 18.33 10.10
N SER A 97 -5.00 17.24 9.66
CA SER A 97 -4.92 15.95 10.35
C SER A 97 -3.59 15.26 10.00
N LEU A 98 -2.83 14.88 11.02
CA LEU A 98 -1.61 14.06 10.91
C LEU A 98 -1.88 12.58 11.12
N LYS A 99 -3.16 12.20 11.28
CA LYS A 99 -3.57 10.81 11.45
C LYS A 99 -3.30 10.02 10.17
N VAL A 100 -2.99 8.74 10.36
CA VAL A 100 -2.93 7.79 9.24
C VAL A 100 -4.31 7.67 8.58
N ARG A 101 -4.32 7.66 7.28
CA ARG A 101 -5.52 7.53 6.44
C ARG A 101 -5.32 6.45 5.41
N ASN A 102 -6.41 5.81 5.03
CA ASN A 102 -6.44 4.84 3.95
C ASN A 102 -7.18 5.45 2.76
N PHE A 103 -6.61 5.28 1.59
CA PHE A 103 -7.27 5.53 0.31
C PHE A 103 -7.45 4.18 -0.40
N ASN A 104 -8.66 3.88 -0.83
CA ASN A 104 -8.97 2.72 -1.67
C ASN A 104 -9.17 3.24 -3.10
N SER A 105 -8.33 2.80 -4.02
CA SER A 105 -8.53 3.17 -5.42
C SER A 105 -9.83 2.58 -5.96
N SER A 106 -10.39 3.23 -6.96
CA SER A 106 -11.42 2.64 -7.79
C SER A 106 -10.90 1.37 -8.49
N LEU A 107 -11.81 0.53 -8.97
CA LEU A 107 -11.43 -0.62 -9.80
C LEU A 107 -10.99 -0.09 -11.18
N LEU A 108 -9.70 -0.24 -11.47
CA LEU A 108 -9.10 0.22 -12.72
C LEU A 108 -9.00 -0.93 -13.71
N LYS A 109 -9.49 -0.72 -14.92
CA LYS A 109 -9.27 -1.62 -16.05
C LYS A 109 -8.05 -1.13 -16.83
N VAL A 110 -7.01 -1.96 -16.88
CA VAL A 110 -5.71 -1.65 -17.48
C VAL A 110 -5.19 -2.87 -18.23
N ASN A 111 -4.19 -2.69 -19.09
CA ASN A 111 -3.48 -3.81 -19.71
C ASN A 111 -2.21 -4.10 -18.92
N ASP A 112 -1.91 -5.38 -18.73
CA ASP A 112 -0.61 -5.83 -18.21
C ASP A 112 0.52 -5.68 -19.25
N SER A 113 1.75 -6.09 -18.92
CA SER A 113 2.89 -6.00 -19.84
C SER A 113 2.72 -6.85 -21.10
N ASP A 114 1.92 -7.90 -21.03
CA ASP A 114 1.60 -8.79 -22.16
C ASP A 114 0.45 -8.26 -23.03
N GLY A 115 -0.19 -7.14 -22.62
CA GLY A 115 -1.35 -6.54 -23.28
C GLY A 115 -2.69 -7.18 -22.90
N ASN A 116 -2.74 -8.03 -21.87
CA ASN A 116 -3.98 -8.61 -21.40
C ASN A 116 -4.75 -7.60 -20.54
N PRO A 117 -6.07 -7.38 -20.76
CA PRO A 117 -6.86 -6.52 -19.92
C PRO A 117 -7.09 -7.15 -18.54
N ILE A 118 -6.68 -6.43 -17.50
CA ILE A 118 -6.84 -6.81 -16.09
C ILE A 118 -7.64 -5.77 -15.33
N GLU A 119 -8.28 -6.17 -14.25
CA GLU A 119 -8.94 -5.32 -13.28
C GLU A 119 -8.10 -5.32 -12.01
N ILE A 120 -7.65 -4.12 -11.61
CA ILE A 120 -6.74 -3.92 -10.48
C ILE A 120 -7.24 -2.79 -9.58
N SER A 121 -7.09 -2.96 -8.28
CA SER A 121 -7.24 -1.89 -7.28
C SER A 121 -6.23 -2.06 -6.16
N ALA A 122 -5.90 -0.95 -5.51
CA ALA A 122 -4.98 -0.96 -4.38
C ALA A 122 -5.48 -0.09 -3.23
N VAL A 123 -5.01 -0.42 -2.04
CA VAL A 123 -5.14 0.39 -0.82
C VAL A 123 -3.82 1.09 -0.57
N VAL A 124 -3.87 2.40 -0.40
CA VAL A 124 -2.71 3.24 -0.07
C VAL A 124 -2.91 3.79 1.34
N VAL A 125 -2.00 3.47 2.23
CA VAL A 125 -1.97 3.96 3.62
C VAL A 125 -0.96 5.10 3.69
N PHE A 126 -1.42 6.28 4.10
CA PHE A 126 -0.61 7.48 4.09
C PHE A 126 -0.90 8.41 5.27
N ARG A 127 0.00 9.34 5.54
CA ARG A 127 -0.18 10.46 6.48
C ARG A 127 0.47 11.74 5.96
N VAL A 128 0.00 12.88 6.45
CA VAL A 128 0.63 14.17 6.19
C VAL A 128 1.81 14.35 7.15
N VAL A 129 2.99 14.67 6.62
CA VAL A 129 4.22 14.95 7.39
C VAL A 129 4.65 16.40 7.28
N ASP A 130 4.41 17.04 6.12
CA ASP A 130 4.67 18.46 5.89
C ASP A 130 3.35 19.19 5.62
N THR A 131 2.86 19.90 6.63
CA THR A 131 1.56 20.59 6.56
C THR A 131 1.58 21.79 5.64
N ALA A 132 2.74 22.44 5.48
CA ALA A 132 2.86 23.60 4.61
C ALA A 132 2.75 23.18 3.13
N LYS A 133 3.38 22.07 2.75
CA LYS A 133 3.23 21.51 1.41
C LYS A 133 1.80 21.05 1.14
N ALA A 134 1.20 20.33 2.08
CA ALA A 134 -0.15 19.80 1.94
C ALA A 134 -1.23 20.88 1.79
N LEU A 135 -1.01 22.08 2.36
CA LEU A 135 -1.97 23.19 2.30
C LEU A 135 -1.72 24.19 1.18
N PHE A 136 -0.45 24.37 0.75
CA PHE A 136 -0.08 25.50 -0.09
C PHE A 136 0.63 25.11 -1.39
N ASP A 137 1.19 23.90 -1.50
CA ASP A 137 1.85 23.45 -2.74
C ASP A 137 0.92 22.64 -3.64
N VAL A 138 -0.23 22.15 -3.10
CA VAL A 138 -1.31 21.50 -3.83
C VAL A 138 -2.67 22.03 -3.36
N ASP A 139 -3.68 22.01 -4.22
CA ASP A 139 -5.01 22.51 -3.87
C ASP A 139 -5.69 21.66 -2.79
N TYR A 140 -5.93 20.39 -3.11
CA TYR A 140 -6.52 19.41 -2.20
C TYR A 140 -5.62 18.17 -2.17
N TYR A 141 -4.81 18.04 -1.13
CA TYR A 141 -3.85 16.92 -1.05
C TYR A 141 -4.52 15.54 -1.10
N GLN A 142 -5.79 15.42 -0.67
CA GLN A 142 -6.54 14.17 -0.74
C GLN A 142 -6.82 13.76 -2.19
N ASP A 143 -7.35 14.68 -2.98
CA ASP A 143 -7.63 14.46 -4.39
C ASP A 143 -6.33 14.23 -5.18
N PHE A 144 -5.27 14.93 -4.77
CA PHE A 144 -3.93 14.73 -5.33
C PHE A 144 -3.41 13.31 -5.07
N VAL A 145 -3.56 12.80 -3.82
CA VAL A 145 -3.22 11.42 -3.46
C VAL A 145 -4.02 10.43 -4.31
N GLU A 146 -5.33 10.66 -4.47
CA GLU A 146 -6.21 9.81 -5.27
C GLU A 146 -5.73 9.71 -6.73
N ILE A 147 -5.57 10.84 -7.40
CA ILE A 147 -5.17 10.91 -8.81
C ILE A 147 -3.78 10.30 -9.03
N GLN A 148 -2.81 10.60 -8.14
CA GLN A 148 -1.46 10.05 -8.26
C GLN A 148 -1.44 8.55 -7.97
N SER A 149 -2.25 8.07 -7.03
CA SER A 149 -2.37 6.64 -6.72
C SER A 149 -2.91 5.85 -7.89
N GLU A 150 -3.99 6.30 -8.52
CA GLU A 150 -4.56 5.64 -9.70
C GLU A 150 -3.58 5.65 -10.88
N THR A 151 -2.82 6.73 -11.03
CA THR A 151 -1.79 6.84 -12.09
C THR A 151 -0.63 5.87 -11.85
N ALA A 152 -0.14 5.76 -10.61
CA ALA A 152 0.93 4.84 -10.26
C ALA A 152 0.50 3.36 -10.37
N ILE A 153 -0.73 3.03 -9.93
CA ILE A 153 -1.29 1.67 -10.09
C ILE A 153 -1.33 1.29 -11.57
N ARG A 154 -1.80 2.20 -12.44
CA ARG A 154 -1.82 1.98 -13.89
C ARG A 154 -0.43 1.79 -14.46
N HIS A 155 0.55 2.56 -14.01
CA HIS A 155 1.93 2.45 -14.47
C HIS A 155 2.56 1.11 -14.07
N ILE A 156 2.47 0.73 -12.80
CA ILE A 156 2.96 -0.56 -12.30
C ILE A 156 2.30 -1.74 -13.02
N ALA A 157 0.98 -1.67 -13.25
CA ALA A 157 0.28 -2.73 -13.97
C ALA A 157 0.82 -2.98 -15.38
N THR A 158 1.33 -1.94 -16.05
CA THR A 158 1.92 -2.09 -17.40
C THR A 158 3.35 -2.63 -17.40
N GLN A 159 4.02 -2.66 -16.25
CA GLN A 159 5.41 -3.15 -16.16
C GLN A 159 5.50 -4.66 -15.95
N TYR A 160 4.50 -5.25 -15.32
CA TYR A 160 4.49 -6.66 -14.95
C TYR A 160 3.38 -7.43 -15.64
N PRO A 161 3.61 -8.70 -16.06
CA PRO A 161 2.54 -9.57 -16.51
C PRO A 161 1.67 -9.99 -15.31
N TYR A 162 0.40 -10.27 -15.57
CA TYR A 162 -0.49 -10.80 -14.55
C TYR A 162 0.00 -12.14 -14.00
N ASP A 163 0.31 -13.08 -14.88
CA ASP A 163 0.96 -14.35 -14.60
C ASP A 163 1.90 -14.73 -15.75
N THR A 164 2.92 -15.54 -15.48
CA THR A 164 3.88 -16.01 -16.47
C THR A 164 3.98 -17.53 -16.50
N PHE A 165 4.60 -18.05 -17.56
CA PHE A 165 4.95 -19.48 -17.66
C PHE A 165 6.30 -19.79 -16.98
N ASN A 166 7.17 -18.81 -16.79
CA ASN A 166 8.46 -18.95 -16.17
C ASN A 166 8.35 -18.67 -14.68
N ASP A 167 8.82 -19.56 -13.84
CA ASP A 167 8.75 -19.41 -12.38
C ASP A 167 9.72 -18.33 -11.84
N ASP A 168 10.69 -17.88 -12.65
CA ASP A 168 11.70 -16.87 -12.28
C ASP A 168 11.27 -15.43 -12.57
N ASP A 169 10.19 -15.20 -13.34
CA ASP A 169 9.75 -13.86 -13.70
C ASP A 169 8.84 -13.25 -12.63
N LEU A 170 9.06 -11.96 -12.33
CA LEU A 170 8.18 -11.20 -11.43
C LEU A 170 6.81 -10.99 -12.08
N THR A 171 5.76 -11.32 -11.35
CA THR A 171 4.37 -11.19 -11.80
C THR A 171 3.51 -10.47 -10.78
N LEU A 172 2.44 -9.80 -11.24
CA LEU A 172 1.49 -9.13 -10.35
C LEU A 172 0.85 -10.09 -9.35
N ARG A 173 0.57 -11.33 -9.76
CA ARG A 173 -0.08 -12.35 -8.93
C ARG A 173 0.88 -13.09 -8.02
N GLY A 174 2.07 -13.43 -8.51
CA GLY A 174 3.04 -14.24 -7.78
C GLY A 174 3.82 -13.44 -6.74
N ASN A 175 4.16 -12.21 -7.07
CA ASN A 175 5.08 -11.34 -6.32
C ASN A 175 4.36 -10.09 -5.81
N THR A 176 3.19 -10.27 -5.20
CA THR A 176 2.34 -9.17 -4.76
C THR A 176 3.04 -8.25 -3.75
N ASN A 177 3.94 -8.77 -2.92
CA ASN A 177 4.65 -7.97 -1.92
C ASN A 177 5.69 -7.06 -2.58
N GLU A 178 6.51 -7.60 -3.48
CA GLU A 178 7.53 -6.86 -4.21
C GLU A 178 6.90 -5.75 -5.06
N VAL A 179 5.83 -6.07 -5.77
CA VAL A 179 5.06 -5.09 -6.57
C VAL A 179 4.43 -4.01 -5.68
N SER A 180 3.95 -4.38 -4.48
CA SER A 180 3.40 -3.42 -3.53
C SER A 180 4.48 -2.48 -2.98
N GLU A 181 5.68 -2.98 -2.68
CA GLU A 181 6.80 -2.15 -2.23
C GLU A 181 7.24 -1.17 -3.32
N GLU A 182 7.33 -1.61 -4.56
CA GLU A 182 7.67 -0.73 -5.70
C GLU A 182 6.59 0.34 -5.93
N LEU A 183 5.30 -0.04 -5.83
CA LEU A 183 4.20 0.92 -5.88
C LEU A 183 4.30 1.95 -4.75
N ALA A 184 4.67 1.53 -3.53
CA ALA A 184 4.86 2.45 -2.40
C ALA A 184 6.01 3.43 -2.66
N GLN A 185 7.11 2.96 -3.23
CA GLN A 185 8.25 3.80 -3.56
C GLN A 185 7.90 4.81 -4.65
N GLU A 186 7.29 4.39 -5.74
CA GLU A 186 6.85 5.28 -6.81
C GLU A 186 5.87 6.34 -6.30
N LEU A 187 4.91 5.92 -5.48
CA LEU A 187 3.96 6.84 -4.86
C LEU A 187 4.64 7.82 -3.90
N GLN A 188 5.62 7.38 -3.12
CA GLN A 188 6.35 8.25 -2.21
C GLN A 188 7.06 9.37 -2.97
N GLU A 189 7.69 9.08 -4.11
CA GLU A 189 8.34 10.08 -4.95
C GLU A 189 7.35 11.13 -5.47
N ARG A 190 6.19 10.69 -5.94
CA ARG A 190 5.14 11.55 -6.47
C ARG A 190 4.46 12.39 -5.39
N LEU A 191 4.18 11.80 -4.22
CA LEU A 191 3.44 12.43 -3.12
C LEU A 191 4.32 13.31 -2.21
N ALA A 192 5.65 13.24 -2.34
CA ALA A 192 6.58 14.08 -1.60
C ALA A 192 6.36 15.58 -1.86
N VAL A 193 5.85 15.96 -3.04
CA VAL A 193 5.50 17.35 -3.39
C VAL A 193 4.36 17.86 -2.50
N ALA A 194 3.37 17.01 -2.21
CA ALA A 194 2.23 17.31 -1.35
C ALA A 194 2.53 17.16 0.15
N GLY A 195 3.78 16.86 0.55
CA GLY A 195 4.13 16.66 1.95
C GLY A 195 3.47 15.46 2.60
N VAL A 196 3.15 14.43 1.81
CA VAL A 196 2.53 13.18 2.22
C VAL A 196 3.58 12.08 2.28
N GLU A 197 3.53 11.27 3.32
CA GLU A 197 4.33 10.06 3.48
C GLU A 197 3.43 8.83 3.23
N VAL A 198 3.87 7.95 2.34
CA VAL A 198 3.26 6.64 2.11
C VAL A 198 3.84 5.66 3.12
N ILE A 199 2.96 5.03 3.90
CA ILE A 199 3.36 4.05 4.92
C ILE A 199 3.45 2.66 4.31
N GLU A 200 2.41 2.27 3.59
CA GLU A 200 2.35 1.00 2.86
C GLU A 200 1.34 1.10 1.72
N THR A 201 1.51 0.23 0.73
CA THR A 201 0.50 -0.03 -0.29
C THR A 201 0.20 -1.52 -0.35
N ARG A 202 -1.02 -1.88 -0.77
CA ARG A 202 -1.41 -3.27 -0.98
C ARG A 202 -2.36 -3.37 -2.15
N LEU A 203 -2.11 -4.33 -3.02
CA LEU A 203 -3.07 -4.69 -4.05
C LEU A 203 -4.27 -5.36 -3.39
N ASN A 204 -5.46 -4.80 -3.59
CA ASN A 204 -6.71 -5.28 -2.97
C ASN A 204 -7.50 -6.18 -3.91
N HIS A 205 -7.58 -5.82 -5.20
CA HIS A 205 -8.23 -6.59 -6.24
C HIS A 205 -7.27 -6.75 -7.41
N LEU A 206 -7.16 -7.97 -7.91
CA LEU A 206 -6.37 -8.29 -9.08
C LEU A 206 -6.99 -9.49 -9.79
N ALA A 207 -7.55 -9.27 -10.97
CA ALA A 207 -8.19 -10.30 -11.78
C ALA A 207 -8.07 -9.99 -13.27
N TYR A 208 -8.18 -11.00 -14.11
CA TYR A 208 -8.40 -10.76 -15.54
C TYR A 208 -9.76 -10.11 -15.77
N ALA A 209 -9.82 -9.17 -16.70
CA ALA A 209 -11.10 -8.58 -17.09
C ALA A 209 -12.06 -9.66 -17.60
N THR A 210 -13.35 -9.45 -17.34
CA THR A 210 -14.40 -10.44 -17.61
C THR A 210 -14.43 -10.95 -19.04
N GLU A 211 -14.01 -10.12 -20.00
CA GLU A 211 -13.99 -10.43 -21.43
C GLU A 211 -13.00 -11.57 -21.78
N ILE A 212 -11.90 -11.70 -21.05
CA ILE A 212 -10.87 -12.70 -21.32
C ILE A 212 -10.75 -13.76 -20.23
N ALA A 213 -11.47 -13.62 -19.11
CA ALA A 213 -11.34 -14.49 -17.95
C ALA A 213 -11.52 -15.97 -18.28
N SER A 214 -12.52 -16.31 -19.13
CA SER A 214 -12.77 -17.70 -19.55
C SER A 214 -11.63 -18.27 -20.39
N ALA A 215 -11.08 -17.50 -21.33
CA ALA A 215 -9.96 -17.92 -22.17
C ALA A 215 -8.68 -18.12 -21.35
N MET A 216 -8.43 -17.20 -20.38
CA MET A 216 -7.27 -17.31 -19.49
C MET A 216 -7.39 -18.48 -18.52
N LEU A 217 -8.60 -18.79 -18.05
CA LEU A 217 -8.83 -20.01 -17.26
C LEU A 217 -8.51 -21.28 -18.06
N GLN A 218 -8.96 -21.36 -19.32
CA GLN A 218 -8.61 -22.49 -20.19
C GLN A 218 -7.11 -22.62 -20.42
N ARG A 219 -6.42 -21.48 -20.63
CA ARG A 219 -4.95 -21.42 -20.75
C ARG A 219 -4.27 -21.96 -19.49
N GLN A 220 -4.70 -21.53 -18.29
CA GLN A 220 -4.17 -22.00 -17.02
C GLN A 220 -4.43 -23.50 -16.81
N GLN A 221 -5.61 -24.01 -17.15
CA GLN A 221 -5.93 -25.44 -17.10
C GLN A 221 -5.05 -26.25 -18.03
N ALA A 222 -4.85 -25.80 -19.28
CA ALA A 222 -3.97 -26.46 -20.22
C ALA A 222 -2.51 -26.52 -19.73
N LYS A 223 -2.00 -25.40 -19.14
CA LYS A 223 -0.67 -25.36 -18.52
C LYS A 223 -0.57 -26.38 -17.38
N ALA A 224 -1.53 -26.39 -16.48
CA ALA A 224 -1.56 -27.31 -15.33
C ALA A 224 -1.55 -28.78 -15.78
N ILE A 225 -2.32 -29.12 -16.83
CA ILE A 225 -2.33 -30.49 -17.41
C ILE A 225 -0.98 -30.84 -18.03
N LEU A 226 -0.36 -29.92 -18.77
CA LEU A 226 0.97 -30.14 -19.35
C LEU A 226 2.03 -30.34 -18.29
N SER A 227 2.07 -29.45 -17.26
CA SER A 227 3.02 -29.58 -16.17
C SER A 227 2.81 -30.86 -15.37
N ALA A 228 1.57 -31.25 -15.07
CA ALA A 228 1.26 -32.51 -14.41
C ALA A 228 1.74 -33.72 -15.24
N ARG A 229 1.53 -33.71 -16.58
CA ARG A 229 2.01 -34.78 -17.46
C ARG A 229 3.53 -34.86 -17.51
N GLN A 230 4.20 -33.70 -17.54
CA GLN A 230 5.67 -33.68 -17.54
C GLN A 230 6.22 -34.30 -16.25
N ILE A 231 5.69 -33.94 -15.08
CA ILE A 231 6.07 -34.53 -13.79
C ILE A 231 5.83 -36.05 -13.78
N ILE A 232 4.71 -36.52 -14.32
CA ILE A 232 4.39 -37.94 -14.40
C ILE A 232 5.43 -38.67 -15.30
N VAL A 233 5.77 -38.08 -16.45
CA VAL A 233 6.75 -38.71 -17.39
C VAL A 233 8.14 -38.72 -16.77
N GLU A 234 8.61 -37.61 -16.18
CA GLU A 234 9.90 -37.52 -15.48
C GLU A 234 9.98 -38.52 -14.32
N GLY A 235 8.90 -38.59 -13.51
CA GLY A 235 8.78 -39.58 -12.45
C GLY A 235 8.81 -41.02 -12.94
N ALA A 236 8.08 -41.31 -14.02
CA ALA A 236 8.09 -42.65 -14.63
C ALA A 236 9.47 -43.06 -15.14
N VAL A 237 10.19 -42.14 -15.81
CA VAL A 237 11.55 -42.37 -16.27
C VAL A 237 12.49 -42.63 -15.11
N SER A 238 12.47 -41.78 -14.08
CA SER A 238 13.30 -41.95 -12.88
C SER A 238 13.00 -43.24 -12.13
N MET A 239 11.74 -43.59 -11.92
CA MET A 239 11.36 -44.89 -11.29
C MET A 239 11.80 -46.10 -12.10
N THR A 240 11.71 -46.02 -13.42
CA THR A 240 12.14 -47.11 -14.31
C THR A 240 13.66 -47.30 -14.25
N GLN A 241 14.43 -46.20 -14.22
CA GLN A 241 15.89 -46.27 -14.07
C GLN A 241 16.28 -46.88 -12.72
N MET A 242 15.67 -46.40 -11.61
CA MET A 242 15.92 -46.95 -10.27
C MET A 242 15.57 -48.46 -10.19
N ALA A 243 14.47 -48.86 -10.80
CA ALA A 243 14.06 -50.27 -10.80
C ALA A 243 15.07 -51.15 -11.58
N LEU A 244 15.60 -50.62 -12.69
CA LEU A 244 16.62 -51.32 -13.47
C LEU A 244 17.93 -51.49 -12.71
N GLU A 245 18.44 -50.42 -12.10
CA GLU A 245 19.63 -50.41 -11.25
C GLU A 245 19.50 -51.38 -10.07
N GLN A 246 18.37 -51.41 -9.38
CA GLN A 246 18.11 -52.32 -8.26
C GLN A 246 18.09 -53.80 -8.70
N ILE A 247 17.59 -54.10 -9.90
CA ILE A 247 17.56 -55.47 -10.40
C ILE A 247 18.97 -55.92 -10.86
N GLU A 248 19.77 -55.00 -11.42
CA GLU A 248 21.16 -55.29 -11.85
C GLU A 248 22.08 -55.46 -10.63
N ASP A 249 21.94 -54.63 -9.57
CA ASP A 249 22.76 -54.72 -8.36
C ASP A 249 22.39 -55.90 -7.45
N GLY A 250 21.14 -56.36 -7.47
CA GLY A 250 20.61 -57.37 -6.53
C GLY A 250 20.71 -58.82 -7.01
N GLN A 251 20.93 -59.07 -8.27
CA GLN A 251 21.04 -60.40 -8.86
C GLN A 251 22.06 -60.42 -10.03
N ASP A 252 22.88 -61.46 -10.14
CA ASP A 252 23.81 -61.70 -11.30
C ASP A 252 23.05 -61.94 -12.64
N ILE A 253 22.02 -61.11 -12.91
CA ILE A 253 21.19 -61.21 -14.11
C ILE A 253 21.67 -60.19 -15.13
N ASN A 254 22.50 -60.59 -16.05
CA ASN A 254 22.86 -59.78 -17.20
C ASN A 254 21.74 -59.82 -18.26
N PHE A 255 20.94 -58.75 -18.31
CA PHE A 255 19.97 -58.59 -19.37
C PHE A 255 20.64 -58.20 -20.67
N THR A 256 20.22 -58.83 -21.78
CA THR A 256 20.57 -58.35 -23.13
C THR A 256 19.92 -56.98 -23.35
N ASP A 257 20.56 -56.12 -24.16
CA ASP A 257 20.07 -54.77 -24.43
C ASP A 257 18.61 -54.74 -24.93
N ASP A 258 18.21 -55.71 -25.76
CA ASP A 258 16.85 -55.86 -26.25
C ASP A 258 15.84 -56.12 -25.10
N ARG A 259 16.22 -56.92 -24.12
CA ARG A 259 15.35 -57.19 -22.97
C ARG A 259 15.24 -55.97 -22.01
N LYS A 260 16.34 -55.20 -21.87
CA LYS A 260 16.32 -53.94 -21.10
C LYS A 260 15.32 -52.96 -21.73
N VAL A 261 15.39 -52.77 -23.04
CA VAL A 261 14.47 -51.88 -23.78
C VAL A 261 13.02 -52.33 -23.65
N GLN A 262 12.73 -53.63 -23.73
CA GLN A 262 11.37 -54.16 -23.52
C GLN A 262 10.87 -53.94 -22.09
N LEU A 263 11.72 -54.15 -21.09
CA LEU A 263 11.36 -53.94 -19.69
C LEU A 263 11.06 -52.47 -19.41
N ILE A 264 11.93 -51.58 -19.89
CA ILE A 264 11.74 -50.12 -19.81
C ILE A 264 10.41 -49.70 -20.44
N ASN A 265 10.13 -50.17 -21.65
CA ASN A 265 8.89 -49.82 -22.35
C ASN A 265 7.65 -50.31 -21.59
N ASN A 266 7.68 -51.56 -21.11
CA ASN A 266 6.59 -52.12 -20.32
C ASN A 266 6.33 -51.36 -19.00
N LEU A 267 7.40 -51.00 -18.28
CA LEU A 267 7.31 -50.22 -17.05
C LEU A 267 6.79 -48.81 -17.31
N LEU A 268 7.32 -48.11 -18.34
CA LEU A 268 6.84 -46.77 -18.69
C LEU A 268 5.37 -46.80 -19.10
N VAL A 269 4.93 -47.74 -19.92
CA VAL A 269 3.53 -47.89 -20.29
C VAL A 269 2.67 -48.17 -19.08
N SER A 270 3.13 -49.05 -18.16
CA SER A 270 2.37 -49.37 -16.92
C SER A 270 2.22 -48.17 -15.97
N ILE A 271 3.25 -47.32 -15.88
CA ILE A 271 3.26 -46.16 -14.97
C ILE A 271 2.50 -44.96 -15.56
N ILE A 272 2.69 -44.71 -16.88
CA ILE A 272 2.11 -43.54 -17.55
C ILE A 272 0.64 -43.77 -17.95
N THR A 273 0.20 -45.01 -18.09
CA THR A 273 -1.16 -45.30 -18.55
C THR A 273 -2.17 -45.10 -17.41
N ASP A 274 -3.16 -44.24 -17.64
CA ASP A 274 -4.25 -43.98 -16.72
C ASP A 274 -5.14 -45.23 -16.54
N LYS A 275 -5.77 -45.37 -15.39
CA LYS A 275 -6.51 -46.56 -14.89
C LYS A 275 -7.62 -47.15 -15.80
N GLY A 276 -7.67 -46.83 -17.07
CA GLY A 276 -8.68 -47.32 -18.02
C GLY A 276 -8.17 -48.27 -19.14
N THR A 277 -6.88 -48.41 -19.33
CA THR A 277 -6.29 -49.26 -20.39
C THR A 277 -5.63 -50.49 -19.81
N GLN A 278 -6.07 -51.69 -20.19
CA GLN A 278 -5.33 -52.92 -19.88
C GLN A 278 -4.10 -52.98 -20.79
N PRO A 279 -2.86 -52.92 -20.26
CA PRO A 279 -1.67 -53.04 -21.08
C PRO A 279 -1.59 -54.49 -21.59
N VAL A 280 -1.57 -54.67 -22.92
CA VAL A 280 -1.27 -55.95 -23.51
C VAL A 280 0.28 -56.08 -23.56
N ILE A 281 0.83 -56.83 -22.63
CA ILE A 281 2.27 -57.09 -22.56
C ILE A 281 2.61 -58.22 -23.53
N ASN A 282 3.38 -57.92 -24.59
CA ASN A 282 3.85 -58.92 -25.47
C ASN A 282 5.08 -59.63 -24.84
N THR A 283 4.88 -60.83 -24.32
CA THR A 283 5.92 -61.65 -23.65
C THR A 283 6.78 -62.42 -24.63
N GLY A 284 6.95 -61.96 -25.83
CA GLY A 284 7.85 -62.51 -26.86
C GLY A 284 8.10 -64.02 -26.75
N ASP A 285 7.76 -64.77 -27.78
CA ASP A 285 7.98 -66.26 -27.85
C ASP A 285 9.44 -66.60 -27.55
N VAL A 286 9.65 -67.34 -26.48
CA VAL A 286 10.92 -68.05 -26.25
C VAL A 286 11.01 -69.15 -27.28
N LYS A 287 11.73 -68.91 -28.37
CA LYS A 287 12.15 -70.00 -29.26
C LYS A 287 13.06 -70.88 -28.44
N GLU A 288 12.53 -72.00 -27.94
CA GLU A 288 13.31 -73.16 -27.53
C GLU A 288 14.21 -73.59 -28.72
N LYS A 289 15.52 -73.46 -28.59
CA LYS A 289 16.47 -74.17 -29.46
C LYS A 289 16.38 -75.62 -29.10
N ALA A 290 15.66 -76.41 -29.93
CA ALA A 290 15.82 -77.86 -29.98
C ALA A 290 17.25 -78.20 -30.39
N VAL A 291 17.84 -79.13 -29.65
CA VAL A 291 19.15 -79.79 -29.83
C VAL A 291 19.22 -80.52 -31.13
#